data_ece830ca7207dba4262b0b2286fdf798
#
_entry.id   ece830ca7207dba4262b0b2286fdf798
#
_cell.length_a   1.000
_cell.length_b   1.000
_cell.length_c   1.000
_cell.angle_alpha   90.00
_cell.angle_beta   90.00
_cell.angle_gamma   90.00
#
_symmetry.space_group_name_H-M   'P 1'
#
loop_
_entity.id
_entity.type
_entity.pdbx_description
1 polymer ?
#
loop_
_entity_poly.entity_id
_entity_poly.type
_entity_poly.pdbx_seq_one_letter_code
_entity_poly.pdbx_strand_id
1 'polypeptide(L)'
;MHRGWKPLSRRQLLQGAAAFSLLTPGLIVPEAEAENLEKSFAWVVKHRGMVRAYTTDPVPEEKIQRLLRYAVRAPSAGNLQPWEFIVVKNPEVRTQLTKAAMNQNAVATAPVTIVTCADIQRMGSEYGTRGSFFSLVDASFATLLILLGAVEQDLGACFVGSYNSEEVATVLGLPPHVRPVGLVTIGYPAEQPQKPKTKKIPLKKLVHVDKWGET
;
A
#
# COMPACT_ATOMS: atom_id res chain seq x y z
N MET A 1 -9.37 -1.12 -34.72
CA MET A 1 -10.70 -1.57 -34.24
C MET A 1 -10.62 -1.76 -32.74
N HIS A 2 -11.02 -0.74 -31.94
CA HIS A 2 -11.11 -0.84 -30.50
C HIS A 2 -12.32 -1.66 -30.12
N ARG A 3 -12.13 -2.87 -29.59
CA ARG A 3 -13.19 -3.60 -28.92
C ARG A 3 -13.42 -2.93 -27.54
N GLY A 4 -14.51 -2.17 -27.45
CA GLY A 4 -14.92 -1.53 -26.20
C GLY A 4 -15.16 -2.59 -25.13
N TRP A 5 -14.44 -2.47 -24.03
CA TRP A 5 -14.68 -3.27 -22.82
C TRP A 5 -16.02 -2.84 -22.22
N LYS A 6 -16.99 -3.77 -22.16
CA LYS A 6 -18.26 -3.58 -21.44
C LYS A 6 -18.15 -4.35 -20.13
N PRO A 7 -18.29 -3.69 -18.98
CA PRO A 7 -18.35 -4.41 -17.71
C PRO A 7 -19.58 -5.29 -17.65
N LEU A 8 -19.40 -6.54 -17.19
CA LEU A 8 -20.50 -7.47 -16.95
C LEU A 8 -21.35 -6.94 -15.79
N SER A 9 -22.67 -7.03 -15.93
CA SER A 9 -23.59 -6.67 -14.85
C SER A 9 -23.50 -7.70 -13.71
N ARG A 10 -23.78 -7.26 -12.47
CA ARG A 10 -23.77 -8.11 -11.26
C ARG A 10 -24.61 -9.39 -11.47
N ARG A 11 -25.71 -9.31 -12.23
CA ARG A 11 -26.58 -10.45 -12.56
C ARG A 11 -25.92 -11.44 -13.51
N GLN A 12 -25.11 -10.97 -14.45
CA GLN A 12 -24.36 -11.82 -15.38
C GLN A 12 -23.19 -12.54 -14.69
N LEU A 13 -22.55 -11.90 -13.71
CA LEU A 13 -21.51 -12.53 -12.89
C LEU A 13 -22.08 -13.64 -12.00
N LEU A 14 -23.23 -13.40 -11.38
CA LEU A 14 -23.91 -14.41 -10.53
C LEU A 14 -24.48 -15.57 -11.33
N GLN A 15 -25.00 -15.34 -12.53
CA GLN A 15 -25.49 -16.39 -13.42
C GLN A 15 -24.35 -17.25 -14.00
N GLY A 16 -23.18 -16.66 -14.25
CA GLY A 16 -21.97 -17.38 -14.64
C GLY A 16 -21.46 -18.32 -13.56
N ALA A 17 -21.47 -17.87 -12.30
CA ALA A 17 -21.04 -18.67 -11.16
C ALA A 17 -21.99 -19.86 -10.88
N ALA A 18 -23.30 -19.63 -11.00
CA ALA A 18 -24.28 -20.69 -10.80
C ALA A 18 -24.26 -21.77 -11.92
N ALA A 19 -23.98 -21.38 -13.17
CA ALA A 19 -23.88 -22.33 -14.29
C ALA A 19 -22.59 -23.20 -14.22
N PHE A 20 -21.52 -22.68 -13.63
CA PHE A 20 -20.26 -23.41 -13.47
C PHE A 20 -20.33 -24.46 -12.36
N SER A 21 -21.18 -24.26 -11.34
CA SER A 21 -21.32 -25.15 -10.19
C SER A 21 -22.03 -26.47 -10.55
N LEU A 22 -22.73 -26.56 -11.69
CA LEU A 22 -23.44 -27.73 -12.11
C LEU A 22 -22.64 -28.72 -12.99
N LEU A 23 -21.43 -28.35 -13.40
CA LEU A 23 -20.60 -29.10 -14.36
C LEU A 23 -19.36 -29.79 -13.81
N THR A 24 -18.98 -29.53 -12.58
CA THR A 24 -17.81 -30.20 -11.94
C THR A 24 -18.06 -30.50 -10.46
N PRO A 25 -18.51 -31.73 -10.10
CA PRO A 25 -18.51 -32.14 -8.70
C PRO A 25 -17.06 -32.31 -8.26
N GLY A 26 -16.54 -31.37 -7.45
CA GLY A 26 -15.21 -31.51 -6.84
C GLY A 26 -14.30 -30.29 -6.84
N LEU A 27 -14.70 -29.17 -7.48
CA LEU A 27 -13.95 -27.92 -7.30
C LEU A 27 -14.47 -27.24 -6.02
N ILE A 28 -13.96 -27.68 -4.89
CA ILE A 28 -14.06 -26.94 -3.63
C ILE A 28 -13.12 -25.73 -3.79
N VAL A 29 -13.68 -24.57 -4.09
CA VAL A 29 -12.96 -23.31 -3.92
C VAL A 29 -12.63 -23.24 -2.42
N PRO A 30 -11.35 -23.15 -2.01
CA PRO A 30 -11.02 -23.07 -0.61
C PRO A 30 -11.77 -21.90 0.04
N GLU A 31 -12.37 -22.13 1.20
CA GLU A 31 -13.17 -21.15 1.96
C GLU A 31 -12.41 -19.83 2.17
N ALA A 32 -11.07 -19.89 2.26
CA ALA A 32 -10.17 -18.74 2.31
C ALA A 32 -10.16 -17.85 1.03
N GLU A 33 -10.49 -18.39 -0.16
CA GLU A 33 -10.63 -17.58 -1.38
C GLU A 33 -12.02 -16.94 -1.48
N ALA A 34 -13.06 -17.56 -0.92
CA ALA A 34 -14.41 -17.00 -0.88
C ALA A 34 -14.50 -15.80 0.08
N GLU A 35 -13.80 -15.85 1.20
CA GLU A 35 -13.77 -14.76 2.21
C GLU A 35 -13.10 -13.48 1.69
N ASN A 36 -12.14 -13.59 0.77
CA ASN A 36 -11.44 -12.45 0.18
C ASN A 36 -12.19 -11.75 -0.97
N LEU A 37 -13.27 -12.35 -1.50
CA LEU A 37 -14.07 -11.76 -2.60
C LEU A 37 -15.11 -10.74 -2.13
N GLU A 38 -15.33 -10.60 -0.81
CA GLU A 38 -16.43 -9.78 -0.28
C GLU A 38 -16.06 -8.33 0.07
N LYS A 39 -14.77 -7.96 0.16
CA LYS A 39 -14.38 -6.60 0.51
C LYS A 39 -14.40 -5.68 -0.69
N SER A 40 -15.50 -4.93 -0.82
CA SER A 40 -15.58 -3.91 -1.87
C SER A 40 -14.53 -2.81 -1.67
N PHE A 41 -14.13 -2.14 -2.74
CA PHE A 41 -13.23 -0.99 -2.66
C PHE A 41 -13.72 0.07 -1.67
N ALA A 42 -15.03 0.34 -1.66
CA ALA A 42 -15.65 1.27 -0.71
C ALA A 42 -15.46 0.82 0.75
N TRP A 43 -15.57 -0.48 1.02
CA TRP A 43 -15.31 -1.04 2.33
C TRP A 43 -13.85 -0.85 2.75
N VAL A 44 -12.90 -1.19 1.87
CA VAL A 44 -11.45 -1.04 2.13
C VAL A 44 -11.09 0.41 2.45
N VAL A 45 -11.54 1.36 1.62
CA VAL A 45 -11.29 2.80 1.82
C VAL A 45 -11.89 3.30 3.14
N LYS A 46 -13.09 2.83 3.50
CA LYS A 46 -13.77 3.19 4.75
C LYS A 46 -13.01 2.69 5.98
N HIS A 47 -12.47 1.46 5.92
CA HIS A 47 -11.84 0.80 7.06
C HIS A 47 -10.32 1.01 7.14
N ARG A 48 -9.71 1.62 6.10
CA ARG A 48 -8.29 1.96 6.17
C ARG A 48 -8.03 2.94 7.32
N GLY A 49 -7.25 2.50 8.26
CA GLY A 49 -6.76 3.30 9.39
C GLY A 49 -5.25 3.11 9.56
N MET A 50 -4.62 3.92 10.42
CA MET A 50 -3.21 3.74 10.78
C MET A 50 -3.14 2.90 12.06
N VAL A 51 -2.69 1.66 11.93
CA VAL A 51 -2.44 0.74 13.05
C VAL A 51 -1.02 0.92 13.53
N ARG A 52 -0.82 1.19 14.82
CA ARG A 52 0.49 1.51 15.39
C ARG A 52 0.99 0.51 16.44
N ALA A 53 0.20 -0.53 16.71
CA ALA A 53 0.58 -1.65 17.56
C ALA A 53 0.14 -2.95 16.91
N TYR A 54 1.02 -3.94 16.91
CA TYR A 54 0.83 -5.21 16.23
C TYR A 54 1.01 -6.38 17.20
N THR A 55 0.36 -7.50 16.90
CA THR A 55 0.65 -8.77 17.55
C THR A 55 2.00 -9.32 17.09
N THR A 56 2.49 -10.33 17.77
CA THR A 56 3.73 -11.02 17.39
C THR A 56 3.53 -12.06 16.29
N ASP A 57 2.30 -12.26 15.83
CA ASP A 57 1.97 -13.24 14.81
C ASP A 57 2.69 -12.92 13.50
N PRO A 58 3.31 -13.90 12.87
CA PRO A 58 4.01 -13.69 11.61
C PRO A 58 3.01 -13.39 10.47
N VAL A 59 3.39 -12.46 9.59
CA VAL A 59 2.63 -12.22 8.35
C VAL A 59 3.04 -13.26 7.31
N PRO A 60 2.10 -14.05 6.76
CA PRO A 60 2.39 -15.03 5.72
C PRO A 60 3.05 -14.39 4.49
N GLU A 61 4.00 -15.10 3.89
CA GLU A 61 4.75 -14.62 2.72
C GLU A 61 3.81 -14.26 1.55
N GLU A 62 2.79 -15.06 1.33
CA GLU A 62 1.80 -14.85 0.25
C GLU A 62 1.07 -13.50 0.40
N LYS A 63 0.76 -13.10 1.63
CA LYS A 63 0.16 -11.79 1.91
C LYS A 63 1.13 -10.66 1.56
N ILE A 64 2.41 -10.78 1.93
CA ILE A 64 3.44 -9.79 1.60
C ILE A 64 3.60 -9.68 0.09
N GLN A 65 3.70 -10.81 -0.60
CA GLN A 65 3.81 -10.85 -2.07
C GLN A 65 2.57 -10.26 -2.75
N ARG A 66 1.37 -10.45 -2.19
CA ARG A 66 0.14 -9.85 -2.70
C ARG A 66 0.19 -8.32 -2.57
N LEU A 67 0.66 -7.78 -1.43
CA LEU A 67 0.84 -6.35 -1.25
C LEU A 67 1.79 -5.75 -2.29
N LEU A 68 2.91 -6.41 -2.55
CA LEU A 68 3.87 -5.97 -3.57
C LEU A 68 3.30 -6.03 -4.99
N ARG A 69 2.51 -7.09 -5.31
CA ARG A 69 1.78 -7.16 -6.59
C ARG A 69 0.77 -6.03 -6.76
N TYR A 70 0.14 -5.57 -5.69
CA TYR A 70 -0.73 -4.39 -5.74
C TYR A 70 0.09 -3.11 -5.95
N ALA A 71 1.19 -2.94 -5.20
CA ALA A 71 2.04 -1.77 -5.29
C ALA A 71 2.53 -1.50 -6.71
N VAL A 72 2.99 -2.52 -7.43
CA VAL A 72 3.48 -2.38 -8.81
C VAL A 72 2.39 -2.10 -9.85
N ARG A 73 1.12 -2.05 -9.44
CA ARG A 73 0.00 -1.61 -10.29
C ARG A 73 -0.26 -0.11 -10.22
N ALA A 74 0.50 0.61 -9.41
CA ALA A 74 0.42 2.05 -9.35
C ALA A 74 0.69 2.68 -10.73
N PRO A 75 0.07 3.82 -11.06
CA PRO A 75 0.47 4.59 -12.23
C PRO A 75 1.83 5.24 -11.98
N SER A 76 2.60 5.44 -13.06
CA SER A 76 3.83 6.23 -13.01
C SER A 76 4.01 7.08 -14.25
N ALA A 77 4.66 8.23 -14.10
CA ALA A 77 4.97 9.12 -15.21
C ALA A 77 5.81 8.38 -16.26
N GLY A 78 5.38 8.44 -17.52
CA GLY A 78 6.02 7.71 -18.62
C GLY A 78 6.08 6.18 -18.42
N ASN A 79 5.35 5.62 -17.46
CA ASN A 79 5.45 4.21 -17.06
C ASN A 79 6.87 3.79 -16.64
N LEU A 80 7.64 4.70 -16.05
CA LEU A 80 9.03 4.46 -15.65
C LEU A 80 9.18 3.68 -14.34
N GLN A 81 8.11 3.56 -13.53
CA GLN A 81 8.05 2.70 -12.36
C GLN A 81 9.23 2.89 -11.40
N PRO A 82 9.43 4.10 -10.85
CA PRO A 82 10.62 4.47 -10.08
C PRO A 82 10.63 3.94 -8.64
N TRP A 83 9.63 3.18 -8.24
CA TRP A 83 9.55 2.60 -6.90
C TRP A 83 10.49 1.41 -6.73
N GLU A 84 11.06 1.32 -5.54
CA GLU A 84 11.81 0.17 -5.04
C GLU A 84 11.24 -0.21 -3.66
N PHE A 85 11.26 -1.50 -3.33
CA PHE A 85 10.71 -1.99 -2.08
C PHE A 85 11.73 -2.83 -1.34
N ILE A 86 11.96 -2.51 -0.06
CA ILE A 86 12.78 -3.33 0.83
C ILE A 86 11.90 -3.92 1.91
N VAL A 87 11.78 -5.24 1.91
CA VAL A 87 10.99 -5.98 2.91
C VAL A 87 11.89 -6.34 4.08
N VAL A 88 11.69 -5.67 5.20
CA VAL A 88 12.46 -5.87 6.42
C VAL A 88 11.68 -6.79 7.37
N LYS A 89 12.26 -7.97 7.63
CA LYS A 89 11.78 -8.98 8.58
C LYS A 89 12.81 -9.26 9.67
N ASN A 90 14.10 -9.03 9.39
CA ASN A 90 15.18 -9.27 10.33
C ASN A 90 15.02 -8.35 11.56
N PRO A 91 14.99 -8.92 12.80
CA PRO A 91 14.78 -8.14 14.03
C PRO A 91 15.87 -7.10 14.30
N GLU A 92 17.12 -7.37 13.93
CA GLU A 92 18.24 -6.47 14.14
C GLU A 92 18.12 -5.24 13.24
N VAL A 93 17.84 -5.45 11.95
CA VAL A 93 17.60 -4.36 10.97
C VAL A 93 16.38 -3.54 11.41
N ARG A 94 15.30 -4.19 11.85
CA ARG A 94 14.10 -3.52 12.37
C ARG A 94 14.42 -2.67 13.59
N THR A 95 15.26 -3.15 14.50
CA THR A 95 15.70 -2.38 15.67
C THR A 95 16.46 -1.12 15.26
N GLN A 96 17.33 -1.22 14.26
CA GLN A 96 18.05 -0.05 13.72
C GLN A 96 17.09 0.92 13.03
N LEU A 97 16.15 0.43 12.22
CA LEU A 97 15.11 1.27 11.62
C LEU A 97 14.21 1.94 12.68
N THR A 98 13.93 1.27 13.79
CA THR A 98 13.16 1.85 14.90
C THR A 98 13.87 3.08 15.46
N LYS A 99 15.20 3.01 15.66
CA LYS A 99 16.01 4.14 16.11
C LYS A 99 15.97 5.29 15.09
N ALA A 100 16.24 4.97 13.82
CA ALA A 100 16.18 5.95 12.72
C ALA A 100 14.79 6.59 12.57
N ALA A 101 13.72 5.88 12.96
CA ALA A 101 12.33 6.35 12.98
C ALA A 101 11.93 6.94 14.36
N MET A 102 12.84 7.50 15.13
CA MET A 102 12.57 8.20 16.40
C MET A 102 11.84 7.32 17.43
N ASN A 103 12.20 6.04 17.48
CA ASN A 103 11.64 5.03 18.37
C ASN A 103 10.11 4.88 18.28
N GLN A 104 9.53 5.06 17.09
CA GLN A 104 8.09 4.92 16.90
C GLN A 104 7.64 3.47 17.12
N ASN A 105 6.63 3.30 18.01
CA ASN A 105 6.10 1.99 18.38
C ASN A 105 5.62 1.16 17.18
N ALA A 106 5.08 1.81 16.16
CA ALA A 106 4.66 1.12 14.93
C ALA A 106 5.80 0.35 14.27
N VAL A 107 7.03 0.92 14.23
CA VAL A 107 8.20 0.25 13.65
C VAL A 107 8.74 -0.82 14.59
N ALA A 108 8.73 -0.55 15.90
CA ALA A 108 9.26 -1.46 16.91
C ALA A 108 8.46 -2.77 16.99
N THR A 109 7.12 -2.70 16.89
CA THR A 109 6.23 -3.85 17.09
C THR A 109 5.85 -4.60 15.82
N ALA A 110 5.98 -3.97 14.63
CA ALA A 110 5.57 -4.60 13.39
C ALA A 110 6.44 -5.83 13.04
N PRO A 111 5.85 -6.99 12.76
CA PRO A 111 6.61 -8.16 12.29
C PRO A 111 7.26 -7.94 10.92
N VAL A 112 6.70 -7.05 10.10
CA VAL A 112 7.21 -6.70 8.77
C VAL A 112 7.17 -5.20 8.58
N THR A 113 8.22 -4.64 7.97
CA THR A 113 8.24 -3.27 7.47
C THR A 113 8.62 -3.29 5.99
N ILE A 114 7.77 -2.72 5.12
CA ILE A 114 8.11 -2.48 3.73
C ILE A 114 8.58 -1.03 3.62
N VAL A 115 9.86 -0.82 3.31
CA VAL A 115 10.38 0.51 3.02
C VAL A 115 10.19 0.78 1.54
N THR A 116 9.29 1.72 1.24
CA THR A 116 9.11 2.19 -0.14
C THR A 116 10.16 3.24 -0.43
N CYS A 117 10.90 3.07 -1.51
CA CYS A 117 11.93 3.97 -1.98
C CYS A 117 11.60 4.50 -3.38
N ALA A 118 12.22 5.60 -3.76
CA ALA A 118 12.13 6.21 -5.07
C ALA A 118 13.51 6.26 -5.72
N ASP A 119 13.65 5.67 -6.91
CA ASP A 119 14.82 5.78 -7.77
C ASP A 119 14.74 7.11 -8.54
N ILE A 120 15.48 8.11 -8.07
CA ILE A 120 15.46 9.45 -8.67
C ILE A 120 16.28 9.51 -9.97
N GLN A 121 17.24 8.60 -10.18
CA GLN A 121 18.03 8.54 -11.39
C GLN A 121 17.19 8.01 -12.56
N ARG A 122 16.37 6.98 -12.34
CA ARG A 122 15.46 6.41 -13.35
C ARG A 122 14.52 7.46 -13.94
N MET A 123 14.02 8.38 -13.09
CA MET A 123 13.15 9.46 -13.55
C MET A 123 13.91 10.66 -14.10
N GLY A 124 15.12 10.92 -13.57
CA GLY A 124 15.96 12.06 -13.98
C GLY A 124 16.39 11.99 -15.43
N SER A 125 16.60 10.80 -15.98
CA SER A 125 16.96 10.59 -17.37
C SER A 125 15.91 11.08 -18.36
N GLU A 126 14.62 11.02 -17.99
CA GLU A 126 13.49 11.41 -18.85
C GLU A 126 12.93 12.80 -18.52
N TYR A 127 12.87 13.14 -17.22
CA TYR A 127 12.19 14.36 -16.74
C TYR A 127 13.11 15.42 -16.15
N GLY A 128 14.44 15.23 -16.24
CA GLY A 128 15.42 16.19 -15.75
C GLY A 128 15.21 16.57 -14.29
N THR A 129 15.20 17.85 -13.97
CA THR A 129 15.03 18.36 -12.59
C THR A 129 13.69 18.00 -11.95
N ARG A 130 12.64 17.73 -12.74
CA ARG A 130 11.34 17.29 -12.24
C ARG A 130 11.29 15.80 -11.90
N GLY A 131 12.28 15.02 -12.30
CA GLY A 131 12.33 13.58 -12.08
C GLY A 131 12.24 13.20 -10.60
N SER A 132 12.90 13.96 -9.70
CA SER A 132 12.84 13.70 -8.27
C SER A 132 11.43 13.90 -7.68
N PHE A 133 10.67 14.88 -8.17
CA PHE A 133 9.28 15.10 -7.78
C PHE A 133 8.38 13.95 -8.27
N PHE A 134 8.47 13.58 -9.54
CA PHE A 134 7.65 12.50 -10.08
C PHE A 134 7.96 11.15 -9.44
N SER A 135 9.24 10.85 -9.17
CA SER A 135 9.61 9.60 -8.51
C SER A 135 8.97 9.47 -7.12
N LEU A 136 8.92 10.59 -6.36
CA LEU A 136 8.27 10.63 -5.06
C LEU A 136 6.75 10.42 -5.16
N VAL A 137 6.09 11.10 -6.11
CA VAL A 137 4.65 10.97 -6.36
C VAL A 137 4.29 9.53 -6.72
N ASP A 138 5.01 8.95 -7.68
CA ASP A 138 4.76 7.60 -8.19
C ASP A 138 4.97 6.54 -7.08
N ALA A 139 6.06 6.64 -6.32
CA ALA A 139 6.32 5.76 -5.18
C ALA A 139 5.27 5.94 -4.05
N SER A 140 4.69 7.14 -3.91
CA SER A 140 3.59 7.39 -2.97
C SER A 140 2.29 6.72 -3.41
N PHE A 141 2.00 6.67 -4.72
CA PHE A 141 0.88 5.88 -5.24
C PHE A 141 1.05 4.39 -4.95
N ALA A 142 2.24 3.84 -5.18
CA ALA A 142 2.55 2.45 -4.85
C ALA A 142 2.38 2.18 -3.34
N THR A 143 2.84 3.10 -2.49
CA THR A 143 2.67 3.02 -1.04
C THR A 143 1.19 2.99 -0.63
N LEU A 144 0.35 3.82 -1.25
CA LEU A 144 -1.09 3.82 -0.98
C LEU A 144 -1.73 2.46 -1.29
N LEU A 145 -1.34 1.82 -2.39
CA LEU A 145 -1.84 0.49 -2.74
C LEU A 145 -1.45 -0.58 -1.71
N ILE A 146 -0.25 -0.49 -1.12
CA ILE A 146 0.14 -1.36 0.01
C ILE A 146 -0.78 -1.14 1.21
N LEU A 147 -1.07 0.11 1.56
CA LEU A 147 -1.93 0.44 2.70
C LEU A 147 -3.38 -0.06 2.51
N LEU A 148 -3.92 0.05 1.31
CA LEU A 148 -5.25 -0.45 0.97
C LEU A 148 -5.26 -1.98 0.93
N GLY A 149 -4.26 -2.59 0.31
CA GLY A 149 -4.11 -4.04 0.23
C GLY A 149 -3.93 -4.70 1.59
N ALA A 150 -3.31 -4.02 2.58
CA ALA A 150 -3.23 -4.53 3.94
C ALA A 150 -4.62 -4.70 4.56
N VAL A 151 -5.50 -3.70 4.40
CA VAL A 151 -6.88 -3.77 4.90
C VAL A 151 -7.69 -4.86 4.18
N GLU A 152 -7.48 -5.00 2.88
CA GLU A 152 -8.13 -6.08 2.09
C GLU A 152 -7.77 -7.47 2.64
N GLN A 153 -6.53 -7.64 3.12
CA GLN A 153 -6.01 -8.90 3.65
C GLN A 153 -6.14 -9.06 5.18
N ASP A 154 -6.97 -8.25 5.86
CA ASP A 154 -7.14 -8.25 7.32
C ASP A 154 -5.84 -7.93 8.10
N LEU A 155 -4.94 -7.19 7.48
CA LEU A 155 -3.73 -6.70 8.10
C LEU A 155 -3.90 -5.24 8.52
N GLY A 156 -3.22 -4.87 9.60
CA GLY A 156 -2.99 -3.48 9.97
C GLY A 156 -1.77 -2.94 9.24
N ALA A 157 -1.81 -1.66 8.89
CA ALA A 157 -0.66 -0.96 8.34
C ALA A 157 -0.56 0.48 8.87
N CYS A 158 0.67 0.99 8.95
CA CYS A 158 0.93 2.40 9.22
C CYS A 158 2.01 2.94 8.28
N PHE A 159 1.74 4.09 7.68
CA PHE A 159 2.77 4.87 7.00
C PHE A 159 3.51 5.72 8.02
N VAL A 160 4.80 5.50 8.14
CA VAL A 160 5.73 6.26 8.99
C VAL A 160 6.58 7.14 8.09
N GLY A 161 6.31 8.44 8.13
CA GLY A 161 7.03 9.46 7.34
C GLY A 161 8.01 10.28 8.16
N SER A 162 8.01 10.14 9.50
CA SER A 162 8.93 10.83 10.39
C SER A 162 10.09 9.91 10.74
N TYR A 163 11.21 10.09 10.04
CA TYR A 163 12.45 9.33 10.22
C TYR A 163 13.65 10.15 9.72
N ASN A 164 14.84 9.76 10.14
CA ASN A 164 16.08 10.28 9.56
C ASN A 164 16.39 9.52 8.26
N SER A 165 16.32 10.20 7.12
CA SER A 165 16.53 9.61 5.79
C SER A 165 17.92 9.04 5.59
N GLU A 166 18.96 9.71 6.12
CA GLU A 166 20.36 9.28 5.98
C GLU A 166 20.62 8.02 6.78
N GLU A 167 20.09 7.95 8.02
CA GLU A 167 20.19 6.77 8.86
C GLU A 167 19.45 5.58 8.23
N VAL A 168 18.23 5.78 7.70
CA VAL A 168 17.49 4.72 7.01
C VAL A 168 18.26 4.24 5.78
N ALA A 169 18.82 5.15 4.98
CA ALA A 169 19.62 4.79 3.81
C ALA A 169 20.87 3.98 4.21
N THR A 170 21.54 4.37 5.29
CA THR A 170 22.72 3.67 5.81
C THR A 170 22.37 2.27 6.30
N VAL A 171 21.30 2.14 7.11
CA VAL A 171 20.82 0.85 7.65
C VAL A 171 20.46 -0.13 6.54
N LEU A 172 19.89 0.37 5.46
CA LEU A 172 19.41 -0.46 4.34
C LEU A 172 20.45 -0.58 3.20
N GLY A 173 21.57 0.11 3.25
CA GLY A 173 22.57 0.10 2.19
C GLY A 173 22.08 0.71 0.90
N LEU A 174 21.25 1.76 0.96
CA LEU A 174 20.70 2.39 -0.23
C LEU A 174 21.78 3.14 -1.03
N PRO A 175 21.82 2.97 -2.36
CA PRO A 175 22.70 3.79 -3.19
C PRO A 175 22.19 5.25 -3.23
N PRO A 176 23.06 6.22 -3.56
CA PRO A 176 22.73 7.66 -3.48
C PRO A 176 21.53 8.12 -4.31
N HIS A 177 21.19 7.38 -5.37
CA HIS A 177 20.06 7.67 -6.24
C HIS A 177 18.74 7.06 -5.79
N VAL A 178 18.73 6.22 -4.74
CA VAL A 178 17.53 5.60 -4.18
C VAL A 178 17.22 6.23 -2.82
N ARG A 179 16.07 6.87 -2.71
CA ARG A 179 15.65 7.61 -1.51
C ARG A 179 14.46 6.96 -0.84
N PRO A 180 14.48 6.78 0.49
CA PRO A 180 13.30 6.29 1.20
C PRO A 180 12.18 7.33 1.12
N VAL A 181 10.96 6.86 0.81
CA VAL A 181 9.72 7.65 0.76
C VAL A 181 8.92 7.49 2.03
N GLY A 182 8.95 6.30 2.61
CA GLY A 182 8.29 6.00 3.88
C GLY A 182 8.47 4.55 4.29
N LEU A 183 8.30 4.31 5.59
CA LEU A 183 8.29 2.98 6.17
C LEU A 183 6.81 2.56 6.34
N VAL A 184 6.41 1.49 5.68
CA VAL A 184 5.06 0.90 5.83
C VAL A 184 5.17 -0.29 6.76
N THR A 185 4.76 -0.12 8.00
CA THR A 185 4.70 -1.19 8.98
C THR A 185 3.46 -2.05 8.78
N ILE A 186 3.59 -3.37 8.88
CA ILE A 186 2.54 -4.34 8.54
C ILE A 186 2.54 -5.46 9.57
N GLY A 187 1.35 -5.86 10.00
CA GLY A 187 1.13 -6.96 10.93
C GLY A 187 -0.34 -7.12 11.27
N TYR A 188 -0.67 -8.07 12.11
CA TYR A 188 -2.02 -8.19 12.66
C TYR A 188 -2.22 -7.13 13.75
N PRO A 189 -3.34 -6.38 13.73
CA PRO A 189 -3.58 -5.32 14.71
C PRO A 189 -3.66 -5.86 16.14
N ALA A 190 -2.87 -5.33 17.07
CA ALA A 190 -3.05 -5.57 18.50
C ALA A 190 -4.12 -4.64 19.12
N GLU A 191 -4.45 -3.55 18.40
CA GLU A 191 -5.45 -2.57 18.82
C GLU A 191 -6.24 -2.07 17.59
N GLN A 192 -7.42 -1.52 17.82
CA GLN A 192 -8.18 -0.87 16.77
C GLN A 192 -7.46 0.39 16.27
N PRO A 193 -7.56 0.73 14.97
CA PRO A 193 -6.99 1.96 14.45
C PRO A 193 -7.43 3.17 15.27
N GLN A 194 -6.48 3.96 15.73
CA GLN A 194 -6.77 5.15 16.51
C GLN A 194 -7.57 6.16 15.68
N LYS A 195 -8.62 6.74 16.29
CA LYS A 195 -9.37 7.82 15.65
C LYS A 195 -8.46 9.02 15.44
N PRO A 196 -8.53 9.68 14.26
CA PRO A 196 -7.77 10.90 14.01
C PRO A 196 -8.04 11.96 15.10
N LYS A 197 -6.99 12.62 15.59
CA LYS A 197 -7.12 13.73 16.56
C LYS A 197 -7.84 14.94 15.96
N THR A 198 -7.73 15.11 14.64
CA THR A 198 -8.35 16.22 13.91
C THR A 198 -9.56 15.74 13.13
N LYS A 199 -10.61 16.59 13.06
CA LYS A 199 -11.77 16.32 12.22
C LYS A 199 -11.37 16.42 10.73
N LYS A 200 -11.98 15.59 9.90
CA LYS A 200 -11.85 15.72 8.44
C LYS A 200 -12.38 17.07 7.99
N ILE A 201 -11.66 17.71 7.07
CA ILE A 201 -12.16 18.91 6.40
C ILE A 201 -13.38 18.51 5.56
N PRO A 202 -14.50 19.24 5.65
CA PRO A 202 -15.68 18.96 4.84
C PRO A 202 -15.34 19.04 3.33
N LEU A 203 -15.89 18.11 2.55
CA LEU A 203 -15.60 18.00 1.11
C LEU A 203 -15.83 19.33 0.36
N LYS A 204 -16.90 20.04 0.69
CA LYS A 204 -17.24 21.35 0.10
C LYS A 204 -16.18 22.45 0.26
N LYS A 205 -15.22 22.27 1.19
CA LYS A 205 -14.09 23.18 1.38
C LYS A 205 -12.83 22.77 0.60
N LEU A 206 -12.86 21.62 -0.04
CA LEU A 206 -11.73 21.04 -0.76
C LEU A 206 -11.98 20.94 -2.25
N VAL A 207 -13.24 21.14 -2.69
CA VAL A 207 -13.64 21.06 -4.09
C VAL A 207 -13.92 22.45 -4.61
N HIS A 208 -13.31 22.80 -5.73
CA HIS A 208 -13.51 24.02 -6.49
C HIS A 208 -13.88 23.61 -7.90
N VAL A 209 -14.82 24.33 -8.53
CA VAL A 209 -15.28 24.05 -9.90
C VAL A 209 -14.60 25.03 -10.83
N ASP A 210 -13.98 24.55 -11.89
CA ASP A 210 -13.26 25.26 -12.94
C ASP A 210 -12.09 26.12 -12.43
N LYS A 211 -12.26 26.91 -11.37
CA LYS A 211 -11.25 27.80 -10.81
C LYS A 211 -11.19 27.72 -9.29
N TRP A 212 -10.04 28.05 -8.75
CA TRP A 212 -9.85 28.13 -7.30
C TRP A 212 -10.82 29.16 -6.68
N GLY A 213 -11.54 28.76 -5.64
CA GLY A 213 -12.49 29.59 -4.92
C GLY A 213 -13.94 29.52 -5.43
N GLU A 214 -14.19 28.94 -6.59
CA GLU A 214 -15.53 28.67 -7.11
C GLU A 214 -16.04 27.32 -6.58
N THR A 215 -17.25 27.27 -5.95
CA THR A 215 -17.82 26.06 -5.31
C THR A 215 -19.23 25.78 -5.84
#